data_ede509718c86f5962fab40e59468f1b7
#
_entry.id   ede509718c86f5962fab40e59468f1b7
#
_cell.length_a   1.000
_cell.length_b   1.000
_cell.length_c   1.000
_cell.angle_alpha   90.00
_cell.angle_beta   90.00
_cell.angle_gamma   90.00
#
_symmetry.space_group_name_H-M   'P 1'
#
loop_
_entity.id
_entity.type
_entity.pdbx_description
1 polymer ?
#
loop_
_entity_poly.entity_id
_entity_poly.type
_entity_poly.pdbx_seq_one_letter_code
_entity_poly.pdbx_strand_id
1 'polypeptide(L)'
;IKLPLKGLVYRLNFGNNYRIDNHFQASQYGYNLQGEAYKEHTGYYDYTIDNILAYNATFGEHHIDATLLYGASERKYDYTKALGQGFTRMTLGYNSLEQATTRYVYSDAWREALCYQMARVSYRLMDQYLITGTVRRDGFSGFAANNKYATFPSIALGWIISEEPFFKIPWIDYLKLRGGYGISGNQTSRY
;
A
#
# COMPACT_ATOMS: atom_id res chain seq x y z
N ILE A 1 -21.44 -7.03 2.77
CA ILE A 1 -22.47 -7.88 3.38
C ILE A 1 -23.04 -7.13 4.58
N LYS A 2 -24.37 -6.99 4.64
CA LYS A 2 -25.07 -6.50 5.83
C LYS A 2 -25.26 -7.67 6.79
N LEU A 3 -24.84 -7.49 8.02
CA LEU A 3 -24.97 -8.48 9.08
C LEU A 3 -26.31 -8.29 9.83
N PRO A 4 -26.78 -9.29 10.61
CA PRO A 4 -28.07 -9.20 11.29
C PRO A 4 -28.17 -8.09 12.33
N LEU A 5 -27.04 -7.54 12.81
CA LEU A 5 -27.01 -6.39 13.69
C LEU A 5 -27.18 -5.11 12.88
N LYS A 6 -28.17 -4.27 13.21
CA LYS A 6 -28.40 -3.00 12.56
C LYS A 6 -27.16 -2.09 12.71
N GLY A 7 -26.70 -1.53 11.59
CA GLY A 7 -25.51 -0.67 11.56
C GLY A 7 -24.18 -1.41 11.39
N LEU A 8 -24.16 -2.75 11.41
CA LEU A 8 -22.96 -3.55 11.20
C LEU A 8 -22.82 -3.95 9.73
N VAL A 9 -21.68 -3.65 9.13
CA VAL A 9 -21.37 -3.94 7.72
C VAL A 9 -20.00 -4.59 7.63
N TYR A 10 -19.93 -5.74 6.95
CA TYR A 10 -18.67 -6.35 6.57
C TYR A 10 -18.40 -6.06 5.09
N ARG A 11 -17.16 -5.65 4.80
CA ARG A 11 -16.65 -5.42 3.44
C ARG A 11 -15.36 -6.19 3.25
N LEU A 12 -15.29 -6.94 2.17
CA LEU A 12 -14.07 -7.55 1.67
C LEU A 12 -13.63 -6.79 0.43
N ASN A 13 -12.40 -6.27 0.45
CA ASN A 13 -11.74 -5.72 -0.73
C ASN A 13 -10.62 -6.66 -1.15
N PHE A 14 -10.56 -6.96 -2.42
CA PHE A 14 -9.47 -7.72 -3.01
C PHE A 14 -8.98 -6.97 -4.25
N GLY A 15 -7.69 -6.72 -4.29
CA GLY A 15 -6.99 -6.14 -5.43
C GLY A 15 -5.87 -7.06 -5.88
N ASN A 16 -5.71 -7.20 -7.18
CA ASN A 16 -4.61 -7.95 -7.78
C ASN A 16 -4.09 -7.15 -8.97
N ASN A 17 -2.77 -7.08 -9.09
CA ASN A 17 -2.08 -6.48 -10.22
C ASN A 17 -0.99 -7.42 -10.69
N TYR A 18 -0.99 -7.72 -11.98
CA TYR A 18 0.04 -8.50 -12.61
C TYR A 18 0.56 -7.76 -13.83
N ARG A 19 1.85 -7.45 -13.85
CA ARG A 19 2.52 -6.74 -14.93
C ARG A 19 3.71 -7.54 -15.40
N ILE A 20 3.80 -7.71 -16.72
CA ILE A 20 4.95 -8.29 -17.39
C ILE A 20 5.50 -7.24 -18.34
N ASP A 21 6.77 -6.93 -18.19
CA ASP A 21 7.51 -6.08 -19.11
C ASP A 21 8.54 -6.96 -19.83
N ASN A 22 8.46 -6.98 -21.15
CA ASN A 22 9.43 -7.65 -22.01
C ASN A 22 10.16 -6.58 -22.82
N HIS A 23 11.48 -6.57 -22.69
CA HIS A 23 12.31 -5.66 -23.45
C HIS A 23 13.33 -6.44 -24.27
N PHE A 24 13.25 -6.31 -25.58
CA PHE A 24 14.08 -7.02 -26.53
C PHE A 24 14.78 -6.02 -27.42
N GLN A 25 16.09 -6.17 -27.57
CA GLN A 25 16.88 -5.29 -28.41
C GLN A 25 17.94 -6.09 -29.16
N ALA A 26 18.19 -5.68 -30.40
CA ALA A 26 19.32 -6.13 -31.18
C ALA A 26 19.95 -4.92 -31.89
N SER A 27 21.23 -4.73 -31.73
CA SER A 27 21.99 -3.65 -32.35
C SER A 27 23.23 -4.22 -33.05
N GLN A 28 23.34 -3.97 -34.35
CA GLN A 28 24.50 -4.42 -35.15
C GLN A 28 25.77 -3.62 -34.81
N TYR A 29 25.58 -2.38 -34.36
CA TYR A 29 26.66 -1.45 -33.98
C TYR A 29 26.36 -0.89 -32.59
N GLY A 30 26.59 -1.72 -31.57
CA GLY A 30 26.46 -1.30 -30.18
C GLY A 30 27.79 -0.80 -29.60
N TYR A 31 27.87 -0.78 -28.28
CA TYR A 31 29.08 -0.48 -27.52
C TYR A 31 30.28 -1.38 -27.95
N ASN A 32 29.99 -2.59 -28.44
CA ASN A 32 30.94 -3.45 -29.14
C ASN A 32 30.66 -3.42 -30.63
N LEU A 33 31.68 -3.17 -31.45
CA LEU A 33 31.63 -3.16 -32.91
C LEU A 33 31.14 -4.48 -33.54
N GLN A 34 30.98 -5.55 -32.75
CA GLN A 34 30.57 -6.89 -33.16
C GLN A 34 29.08 -7.20 -32.93
N GLY A 35 28.31 -6.20 -32.57
CA GLY A 35 26.89 -6.36 -32.32
C GLY A 35 26.53 -6.86 -30.91
N GLU A 36 25.36 -6.47 -30.47
CA GLU A 36 24.80 -6.83 -29.18
C GLU A 36 23.29 -7.10 -29.30
N ALA A 37 22.80 -8.12 -28.60
CA ALA A 37 21.37 -8.38 -28.51
C ALA A 37 21.03 -8.89 -27.12
N TYR A 38 19.82 -8.56 -26.64
CA TYR A 38 19.33 -9.06 -25.36
C TYR A 38 17.83 -9.31 -25.35
N LYS A 39 17.43 -10.19 -24.45
CA LYS A 39 16.06 -10.38 -23.99
C LYS A 39 16.03 -10.12 -22.51
N GLU A 40 15.09 -9.28 -22.09
CA GLU A 40 14.85 -8.92 -20.72
C GLU A 40 13.37 -9.17 -20.40
N HIS A 41 13.14 -9.87 -19.32
CA HIS A 41 11.82 -10.18 -18.81
C HIS A 41 11.73 -9.68 -17.37
N THR A 42 10.71 -8.88 -17.07
CA THR A 42 10.43 -8.40 -15.72
C THR A 42 8.98 -8.70 -15.38
N GLY A 43 8.79 -9.42 -14.29
CA GLY A 43 7.48 -9.74 -13.74
C GLY A 43 7.21 -9.01 -12.42
N TYR A 44 6.05 -8.39 -12.29
CA TYR A 44 5.55 -7.83 -11.02
C TYR A 44 4.22 -8.47 -10.72
N TYR A 45 4.08 -8.94 -9.50
CA TYR A 45 2.83 -9.47 -8.98
C TYR A 45 2.52 -8.86 -7.62
N ASP A 46 1.41 -8.15 -7.54
CA ASP A 46 0.95 -7.52 -6.31
C ASP A 46 -0.46 -8.00 -5.99
N TYR A 47 -0.75 -8.29 -4.74
CA TYR A 47 -2.11 -8.43 -4.28
C TYR A 47 -2.33 -7.76 -2.93
N THR A 48 -3.56 -7.35 -2.69
CA THR A 48 -4.02 -6.81 -1.41
C THR A 48 -5.37 -7.41 -1.08
N ILE A 49 -5.56 -7.79 0.17
CA ILE A 49 -6.83 -8.26 0.71
C ILE A 49 -7.14 -7.52 2.00
N ASP A 50 -8.30 -6.86 2.07
CA ASP A 50 -8.77 -6.13 3.25
C ASP A 50 -10.10 -6.70 3.73
N ASN A 51 -10.14 -7.06 5.00
CA ASN A 51 -11.35 -7.40 5.73
C ASN A 51 -11.71 -6.21 6.62
N ILE A 52 -12.84 -5.59 6.36
CA ILE A 52 -13.29 -4.39 7.05
C ILE A 52 -14.63 -4.67 7.72
N LEU A 53 -14.67 -4.52 9.02
CA LEU A 53 -15.90 -4.57 9.80
C LEU A 53 -16.19 -3.15 10.30
N ALA A 54 -17.30 -2.58 9.85
CA ALA A 54 -17.74 -1.24 10.22
C ALA A 54 -19.06 -1.32 10.98
N TYR A 55 -19.13 -0.59 12.07
CA TYR A 55 -20.34 -0.43 12.89
C TYR A 55 -20.66 1.04 13.04
N ASN A 56 -21.91 1.39 12.75
CA ASN A 56 -22.42 2.74 12.90
C ASN A 56 -23.72 2.67 13.72
N ALA A 57 -23.80 3.45 14.78
CA ALA A 57 -24.97 3.50 15.63
C ALA A 57 -25.22 4.91 16.15
N THR A 58 -26.50 5.23 16.28
CA THR A 58 -26.97 6.48 16.87
C THR A 58 -27.96 6.17 17.98
N PHE A 59 -27.71 6.70 19.17
CA PHE A 59 -28.56 6.54 20.37
C PHE A 59 -28.85 7.93 20.96
N GLY A 60 -29.97 8.51 20.55
CA GLY A 60 -30.27 9.91 20.90
C GLY A 60 -29.19 10.86 20.35
N GLU A 61 -28.50 11.57 21.22
CA GLU A 61 -27.44 12.50 20.87
C GLU A 61 -26.03 11.86 20.74
N HIS A 62 -25.95 10.56 20.89
CA HIS A 62 -24.71 9.80 20.83
C HIS A 62 -24.56 9.12 19.47
N HIS A 63 -23.49 9.44 18.76
CA HIS A 63 -23.12 8.78 17.50
C HIS A 63 -21.79 8.04 17.68
N ILE A 64 -21.78 6.77 17.31
CA ILE A 64 -20.60 5.89 17.39
C ILE A 64 -20.34 5.31 16.01
N ASP A 65 -19.12 5.52 15.53
CA ASP A 65 -18.56 4.86 14.35
C ASP A 65 -17.35 4.04 14.77
N ALA A 66 -17.42 2.73 14.61
CA ALA A 66 -16.31 1.83 14.88
C ALA A 66 -15.89 1.09 13.61
N THR A 67 -14.60 0.96 13.40
CA THR A 67 -14.03 0.23 12.27
C THR A 67 -12.92 -0.67 12.75
N LEU A 68 -13.00 -1.95 12.36
CA LEU A 68 -11.91 -2.91 12.47
C LEU A 68 -11.45 -3.26 11.06
N LEU A 69 -10.14 -3.26 10.85
CA LEU A 69 -9.50 -3.66 9.60
C LEU A 69 -8.46 -4.73 9.90
N TYR A 70 -8.49 -5.78 9.12
CA TYR A 70 -7.43 -6.76 9.00
C TYR A 70 -7.08 -6.92 7.53
N GLY A 71 -5.85 -6.60 7.16
CA GLY A 71 -5.41 -6.66 5.79
C GLY A 71 -4.05 -7.32 5.62
N ALA A 72 -3.81 -7.79 4.41
CA ALA A 72 -2.53 -8.32 3.99
C ALA A 72 -2.25 -7.92 2.55
N SER A 73 -1.00 -7.64 2.24
CA SER A 73 -0.53 -7.41 0.89
C SER A 73 0.80 -8.12 0.64
N GLU A 74 1.00 -8.51 -0.59
CA GLU A 74 2.25 -9.11 -1.03
C GLU A 74 2.66 -8.51 -2.37
N ARG A 75 3.97 -8.30 -2.52
CA ARG A 75 4.61 -7.88 -3.76
C ARG A 75 5.69 -8.88 -4.10
N LYS A 76 5.73 -9.27 -5.37
CA LYS A 76 6.76 -10.12 -5.94
C LYS A 76 7.35 -9.44 -7.16
N TYR A 77 8.65 -9.58 -7.29
CA TYR A 77 9.42 -9.14 -8.44
C TYR A 77 10.26 -10.30 -8.92
N ASP A 78 10.29 -10.47 -10.22
CA ASP A 78 11.15 -11.43 -10.90
C ASP A 78 11.76 -10.75 -12.12
N TYR A 79 13.06 -10.94 -12.30
CA TYR A 79 13.82 -10.33 -13.38
C TYR A 79 14.78 -11.34 -13.97
N THR A 80 14.80 -11.43 -15.30
CA THR A 80 15.79 -12.21 -16.04
C THR A 80 16.21 -11.46 -17.29
N LYS A 81 17.52 -11.36 -17.52
CA LYS A 81 18.10 -10.82 -18.74
C LYS A 81 19.13 -11.78 -19.31
N ALA A 82 18.97 -12.11 -20.58
CA ALA A 82 19.97 -12.81 -21.38
C ALA A 82 20.56 -11.82 -22.38
N LEU A 83 21.88 -11.64 -22.34
CA LEU A 83 22.64 -10.72 -23.19
C LEU A 83 23.68 -11.50 -23.99
N GLY A 84 23.70 -11.28 -25.27
CA GLY A 84 24.72 -11.78 -26.19
C GLY A 84 25.55 -10.67 -26.84
N GLN A 85 26.84 -10.83 -26.90
CA GLN A 85 27.79 -9.92 -27.56
C GLN A 85 28.73 -10.67 -28.51
N GLY A 86 29.13 -10.00 -29.58
CA GLY A 86 30.03 -10.57 -30.54
C GLY A 86 29.36 -11.61 -31.45
N PHE A 87 28.45 -11.17 -32.30
CA PHE A 87 27.75 -12.02 -33.26
C PHE A 87 28.51 -12.08 -34.59
N THR A 88 28.76 -13.27 -35.08
CA THR A 88 29.28 -13.47 -36.46
C THR A 88 28.19 -13.11 -37.49
N ARG A 89 26.92 -13.39 -37.18
CA ARG A 89 25.74 -13.05 -37.97
C ARG A 89 24.62 -12.64 -37.05
N MET A 90 23.95 -11.54 -37.32
CA MET A 90 22.87 -10.99 -36.51
C MET A 90 21.49 -11.12 -37.17
N THR A 91 21.34 -12.11 -38.08
CA THR A 91 20.11 -12.28 -38.87
C THR A 91 18.87 -12.50 -38.02
N LEU A 92 18.99 -13.23 -36.94
CA LEU A 92 17.88 -13.51 -36.02
C LEU A 92 17.87 -12.58 -34.79
N GLY A 93 18.87 -11.69 -34.63
CA GLY A 93 18.98 -10.73 -33.54
C GLY A 93 18.83 -11.37 -32.15
N TYR A 94 17.93 -10.83 -31.37
CA TYR A 94 17.63 -11.33 -30.02
C TYR A 94 16.97 -12.72 -29.98
N ASN A 95 16.57 -13.27 -31.12
CA ASN A 95 15.99 -14.62 -31.17
C ASN A 95 17.03 -15.75 -31.32
N SER A 96 18.32 -15.40 -31.36
CA SER A 96 19.41 -16.38 -31.50
C SER A 96 20.63 -15.95 -30.68
N LEU A 97 20.45 -15.75 -29.37
CA LEU A 97 21.50 -15.29 -28.46
C LEU A 97 22.61 -16.33 -28.29
N GLU A 98 22.33 -17.60 -28.56
CA GLU A 98 23.31 -18.70 -28.53
C GLU A 98 24.43 -18.53 -29.59
N GLN A 99 24.19 -17.73 -30.64
CA GLN A 99 25.19 -17.43 -31.68
C GLN A 99 26.22 -16.37 -31.26
N ALA A 100 25.99 -15.72 -30.12
CA ALA A 100 26.92 -14.76 -29.57
C ALA A 100 28.19 -15.45 -29.05
N THR A 101 29.35 -14.82 -29.28
CA THR A 101 30.62 -15.29 -28.74
C THR A 101 30.65 -15.22 -27.21
N THR A 102 30.11 -14.11 -26.64
CA THR A 102 30.03 -13.91 -25.20
C THR A 102 28.57 -13.79 -24.78
N ARG A 103 28.20 -14.51 -23.73
CA ARG A 103 26.84 -14.58 -23.24
C ARG A 103 26.81 -14.31 -21.76
N TYR A 104 25.88 -13.45 -21.32
CA TYR A 104 25.65 -13.11 -19.92
C TYR A 104 24.20 -13.39 -19.57
N VAL A 105 24.00 -13.89 -18.38
CA VAL A 105 22.66 -14.08 -17.80
C VAL A 105 22.62 -13.35 -16.46
N TYR A 106 21.62 -12.52 -16.29
CA TYR A 106 21.35 -11.81 -15.06
C TYR A 106 19.98 -12.24 -14.54
N SER A 107 19.85 -12.40 -13.25
CA SER A 107 18.57 -12.65 -12.62
C SER A 107 18.51 -11.98 -11.26
N ASP A 108 17.34 -11.52 -10.88
CA ASP A 108 17.03 -10.99 -9.55
C ASP A 108 15.59 -11.33 -9.20
N ALA A 109 15.33 -11.54 -7.93
CA ALA A 109 13.98 -11.77 -7.43
C ALA A 109 13.85 -11.33 -5.98
N TRP A 110 12.71 -10.73 -5.64
CA TRP A 110 12.40 -10.41 -4.26
C TRP A 110 10.91 -10.56 -3.97
N ARG A 111 10.62 -10.70 -2.70
CA ARG A 111 9.26 -10.80 -2.19
C ARG A 111 9.14 -9.98 -0.92
N GLU A 112 8.09 -9.18 -0.86
CA GLU A 112 7.70 -8.41 0.32
C GLU A 112 6.28 -8.76 0.73
N ALA A 113 6.05 -8.85 2.03
CA ALA A 113 4.71 -9.08 2.58
C ALA A 113 4.45 -8.11 3.72
N LEU A 114 3.27 -7.55 3.74
CA LEU A 114 2.75 -6.67 4.76
C LEU A 114 1.46 -7.26 5.32
N CYS A 115 1.35 -7.31 6.64
CA CYS A 115 0.12 -7.63 7.36
C CYS A 115 -0.20 -6.45 8.28
N TYR A 116 -1.44 -5.99 8.28
CA TYR A 116 -1.83 -4.84 9.07
C TYR A 116 -3.19 -5.01 9.71
N GLN A 117 -3.31 -4.44 10.89
CA GLN A 117 -4.52 -4.44 11.70
C GLN A 117 -4.80 -3.02 12.15
N MET A 118 -6.04 -2.62 12.16
CA MET A 118 -6.45 -1.30 12.65
C MET A 118 -7.77 -1.41 13.38
N ALA A 119 -7.83 -0.72 14.51
CA ALA A 119 -9.06 -0.42 15.21
C ALA A 119 -9.22 1.09 15.30
N ARG A 120 -10.38 1.60 14.92
CA ARG A 120 -10.75 3.00 15.03
C ARG A 120 -12.12 3.11 15.64
N VAL A 121 -12.27 4.03 16.60
CA VAL A 121 -13.55 4.42 17.16
C VAL A 121 -13.66 5.92 17.10
N SER A 122 -14.73 6.42 16.50
CA SER A 122 -15.11 7.82 16.51
C SER A 122 -16.41 7.95 17.28
N TYR A 123 -16.41 8.82 18.25
CA TYR A 123 -17.58 9.14 19.07
C TYR A 123 -17.91 10.61 18.92
N ARG A 124 -19.19 10.91 18.76
CA ARG A 124 -19.70 12.25 18.65
C ARG A 124 -20.92 12.40 19.59
N LEU A 125 -20.83 13.39 20.46
CA LEU A 125 -21.87 13.75 21.42
C LEU A 125 -22.48 15.07 21.03
N MET A 126 -23.82 15.14 20.98
CA MET A 126 -24.64 16.37 20.71
C MET A 126 -24.22 17.08 19.41
N ASP A 127 -23.58 16.35 18.47
CA ASP A 127 -22.95 16.92 17.29
C ASP A 127 -21.85 17.97 17.52
N GLN A 128 -21.50 18.23 18.79
CA GLN A 128 -20.58 19.28 19.25
C GLN A 128 -19.22 18.73 19.66
N TYR A 129 -19.20 17.63 20.40
CA TYR A 129 -17.98 17.04 20.95
C TYR A 129 -17.58 15.80 20.17
N LEU A 130 -16.38 15.81 19.61
CA LEU A 130 -15.87 14.73 18.82
C LEU A 130 -14.60 14.15 19.44
N ILE A 131 -14.54 12.84 19.56
CA ILE A 131 -13.33 12.12 19.95
C ILE A 131 -13.11 10.96 18.99
N THR A 132 -11.89 10.83 18.49
CA THR A 132 -11.51 9.70 17.64
C THR A 132 -10.23 9.08 18.17
N GLY A 133 -10.29 7.79 18.48
CA GLY A 133 -9.13 6.96 18.81
C GLY A 133 -8.85 5.99 17.67
N THR A 134 -7.57 5.85 17.31
CA THR A 134 -7.13 4.86 16.32
C THR A 134 -5.88 4.15 16.83
N VAL A 135 -5.83 2.85 16.65
CA VAL A 135 -4.62 2.07 16.83
C VAL A 135 -4.40 1.25 15.57
N ARG A 136 -3.21 1.32 15.00
CA ARG A 136 -2.79 0.53 13.85
C ARG A 136 -1.54 -0.25 14.22
N ARG A 137 -1.50 -1.50 13.82
CA ARG A 137 -0.33 -2.38 13.96
C ARG A 137 0.03 -2.94 12.60
N ASP A 138 1.25 -2.68 12.16
CA ASP A 138 1.79 -3.12 10.88
C ASP A 138 2.93 -4.11 11.10
N GLY A 139 2.88 -5.22 10.37
CA GLY A 139 3.94 -6.22 10.31
C GLY A 139 4.51 -6.28 8.91
N PHE A 140 5.81 -6.10 8.78
CA PHE A 140 6.51 -6.08 7.49
C PHE A 140 7.59 -7.16 7.41
N SER A 141 7.60 -7.93 6.32
CA SER A 141 8.54 -9.05 6.13
C SER A 141 10.01 -8.62 6.04
N GLY A 142 10.28 -7.39 5.61
CA GLY A 142 11.62 -6.83 5.45
C GLY A 142 12.27 -6.35 6.75
N PHE A 143 11.53 -6.31 7.87
CA PHE A 143 12.09 -5.95 9.17
C PHE A 143 12.81 -7.12 9.83
N ALA A 144 13.75 -6.80 10.73
CA ALA A 144 14.50 -7.80 11.51
C ALA A 144 13.55 -8.73 12.29
N ALA A 145 13.96 -9.97 12.49
CA ALA A 145 13.13 -11.03 13.07
C ALA A 145 12.45 -10.67 14.40
N ASN A 146 13.10 -9.85 15.22
CA ASN A 146 12.58 -9.44 16.53
C ASN A 146 11.76 -8.14 16.52
N ASN A 147 11.69 -7.41 15.40
CA ASN A 147 11.03 -6.11 15.27
C ASN A 147 10.10 -6.05 14.05
N LYS A 148 9.45 -7.18 13.71
CA LYS A 148 8.57 -7.26 12.54
C LYS A 148 7.31 -6.41 12.63
N TYR A 149 6.91 -6.03 13.82
CA TYR A 149 5.66 -5.32 14.07
C TYR A 149 5.92 -3.95 14.70
N ALA A 150 5.20 -2.96 14.22
CA ALA A 150 5.14 -1.63 14.81
C ALA A 150 3.70 -1.24 15.09
N THR A 151 3.46 -0.49 16.17
CA THR A 151 2.11 -0.06 16.58
C THR A 151 2.06 1.47 16.60
N PHE A 152 1.02 2.02 16.00
CA PHE A 152 0.82 3.44 15.76
C PHE A 152 -0.52 3.90 16.38
N PRO A 153 -0.53 4.31 17.65
CA PRO A 153 -1.72 4.89 18.27
C PRO A 153 -1.89 6.35 17.86
N SER A 154 -3.14 6.79 17.77
CA SER A 154 -3.49 8.20 17.61
C SER A 154 -4.80 8.54 18.30
N ILE A 155 -4.93 9.78 18.74
CA ILE A 155 -6.14 10.37 19.30
C ILE A 155 -6.38 11.74 18.69
N ALA A 156 -7.62 12.05 18.39
CA ALA A 156 -8.05 13.36 17.93
C ALA A 156 -9.30 13.81 18.69
N LEU A 157 -9.32 15.08 19.05
CA LEU A 157 -10.44 15.75 19.72
C LEU A 157 -10.94 16.88 18.84
N GLY A 158 -12.24 17.11 18.85
CA GLY A 158 -12.87 18.22 18.17
C GLY A 158 -14.01 18.79 19.02
N TRP A 159 -14.12 20.11 19.01
CA TRP A 159 -15.19 20.85 19.69
C TRP A 159 -15.77 21.87 18.73
N ILE A 160 -17.08 21.80 18.48
CA ILE A 160 -17.80 22.76 17.66
C ILE A 160 -18.35 23.82 18.59
N ILE A 161 -17.59 24.89 18.75
CA ILE A 161 -17.90 26.00 19.70
C ILE A 161 -19.12 26.77 19.23
N SER A 162 -19.35 26.89 17.92
CA SER A 162 -20.48 27.61 17.36
C SER A 162 -21.84 27.01 17.71
N GLU A 163 -21.90 25.74 18.11
CA GLU A 163 -23.12 25.06 18.53
C GLU A 163 -23.42 25.23 20.03
N GLU A 164 -22.53 25.89 20.77
CA GLU A 164 -22.69 26.09 22.20
C GLU A 164 -23.68 27.22 22.50
N PRO A 165 -24.54 27.10 23.55
CA PRO A 165 -25.52 28.12 23.89
C PRO A 165 -24.94 29.49 24.24
N PHE A 166 -23.67 29.55 24.68
CA PHE A 166 -22.98 30.79 25.00
C PHE A 166 -22.40 31.51 23.77
N PHE A 167 -22.28 30.80 22.63
CA PHE A 167 -21.70 31.37 21.42
C PHE A 167 -22.76 32.16 20.66
N LYS A 168 -22.69 33.47 20.76
CA LYS A 168 -23.67 34.41 20.14
C LYS A 168 -22.94 35.47 19.31
N ILE A 169 -22.12 35.06 18.38
CA ILE A 169 -21.36 35.96 17.51
C ILE A 169 -21.98 35.95 16.11
N PRO A 170 -22.75 36.99 15.70
CA PRO A 170 -23.62 36.95 14.51
C PRO A 170 -22.88 36.83 13.18
N TRP A 171 -21.60 37.12 13.13
CA TRP A 171 -20.77 37.07 11.91
C TRP A 171 -19.89 35.83 11.78
N ILE A 172 -20.00 34.89 12.75
CA ILE A 172 -19.29 33.59 12.69
C ILE A 172 -20.35 32.48 12.68
N ASP A 173 -20.59 31.92 11.51
CA ASP A 173 -21.55 30.81 11.34
C ASP A 173 -21.04 29.47 11.86
N TYR A 174 -19.72 29.26 11.81
CA TYR A 174 -19.12 28.01 12.23
C TYR A 174 -17.72 28.19 12.82
N LEU A 175 -17.54 27.72 14.05
CA LEU A 175 -16.27 27.71 14.76
C LEU A 175 -16.01 26.33 15.36
N LYS A 176 -14.93 25.70 14.93
CA LYS A 176 -14.49 24.38 15.42
C LYS A 176 -13.03 24.39 15.85
N LEU A 177 -12.79 23.99 17.09
CA LEU A 177 -11.45 23.71 17.61
C LEU A 177 -11.13 22.24 17.42
N ARG A 178 -9.90 21.94 16.95
CA ARG A 178 -9.40 20.57 16.79
C ARG A 178 -7.99 20.44 17.32
N GLY A 179 -7.71 19.32 17.98
CA GLY A 179 -6.38 18.91 18.40
C GLY A 179 -6.23 17.42 18.26
N GLY A 180 -5.01 16.96 17.98
CA GLY A 180 -4.73 15.54 17.87
C GLY A 180 -3.26 15.25 18.10
N TYR A 181 -3.02 14.03 18.52
CA TYR A 181 -1.66 13.48 18.70
C TYR A 181 -1.65 12.06 18.18
N GLY A 182 -0.55 11.68 17.54
CA GLY A 182 -0.38 10.34 17.03
C GLY A 182 1.09 10.01 16.78
N ILE A 183 1.36 8.73 16.79
CA ILE A 183 2.67 8.17 16.41
C ILE A 183 2.52 7.62 15.00
N SER A 184 3.44 8.00 14.12
CA SER A 184 3.54 7.48 12.77
C SER A 184 4.90 6.84 12.55
N GLY A 185 4.96 5.86 11.67
CA GLY A 185 6.19 5.20 11.25
C GLY A 185 6.35 5.24 9.73
N ASN A 186 7.59 5.13 9.28
CA ASN A 186 7.91 5.01 7.87
C ASN A 186 8.53 3.64 7.60
N GLN A 187 8.14 3.01 6.50
CA GLN A 187 8.83 1.84 5.97
C GLN A 187 10.05 2.34 5.20
N THR A 188 11.23 2.04 5.69
CA THR A 188 12.46 2.31 4.96
C THR A 188 12.49 1.40 3.73
N SER A 189 12.65 1.99 2.55
CA SER A 189 12.89 1.25 1.32
C SER A 189 14.13 0.37 1.46
N ARG A 190 14.12 -0.79 0.80
CA ARG A 190 15.31 -1.62 0.65
C ARG A 190 16.45 -0.77 0.07
N TYR A 191 17.61 -0.88 0.68
CA TYR A 191 18.90 -0.58 0.07
C TYR A 191 19.44 -1.84 -0.57
#